data_1f3bd31534ec57e21f49b44e291efeec
#
_entry.id   1f3bd31534ec57e21f49b44e291efeec
#
_cell.length_a   1.000
_cell.length_b   1.000
_cell.length_c   1.000
_cell.angle_alpha   90.00
_cell.angle_beta   90.00
_cell.angle_gamma   90.00
#
_symmetry.space_group_name_H-M   'P 1'
#
loop_
_entity.id
_entity.type
_entity.pdbx_description
1 polymer ?
#
loop_
_entity_poly.entity_id
_entity_poly.type
_entity_poly.pdbx_seq_one_letter_code
_entity_poly.pdbx_strand_id
1 'polypeptide(L)'
;MSEENKKWLVIVNPKASVGECEKDWPRIKQVLINEGVDFDFLITERQGHAIELVRDNIIKKGYRRIISVGGDGTNNEVINGIFTQNIVPTTEITMATVPIGTGNDWRRTFDIPLEYDKVAKTIKAGHTFAHDIGKLTYYNDGDPKVRYFLNAAGTGLDEMVCHSTNLMKQNGKGGTVRYLLSLVKCIVKYKVTHIQLTVDDELVFDDSILSLSIGNCRFNGGGMMMMPMAIPDDGLFDITVIRKVSIFKFAANVKNIYDGSFIKKIKEVQTFRGKKIRIVSIPPHSLKVETEGENLNNSPFDFEMLPKAINMVVPEKATGLWPWASGSSNEK
;
A
#
# COMPACT_ATOMS: atom_id res chain seq x y z
N MET A 1 -19.41 6.84 24.96
CA MET A 1 -19.07 6.09 23.73
C MET A 1 -20.37 5.78 23.02
N SER A 2 -20.46 6.02 21.70
CA SER A 2 -21.63 5.60 20.92
C SER A 2 -21.73 4.07 20.92
N GLU A 3 -22.96 3.54 20.94
CA GLU A 3 -23.17 2.11 20.74
C GLU A 3 -22.54 1.64 19.40
N GLU A 4 -22.08 0.40 19.37
CA GLU A 4 -21.47 -0.19 18.16
C GLU A 4 -22.50 -0.27 17.03
N ASN A 5 -22.19 0.33 15.88
CA ASN A 5 -23.00 0.20 14.68
C ASN A 5 -22.63 -1.07 13.91
N LYS A 6 -23.54 -2.02 13.83
CA LYS A 6 -23.32 -3.32 13.17
C LYS A 6 -23.27 -3.27 11.65
N LYS A 7 -23.69 -2.16 11.04
CA LYS A 7 -23.65 -1.96 9.59
C LYS A 7 -22.21 -1.73 9.09
N TRP A 8 -22.03 -1.96 7.83
CA TRP A 8 -20.86 -1.49 7.12
C TRP A 8 -20.97 0.00 6.77
N LEU A 9 -19.88 0.74 6.91
CA LEU A 9 -19.73 2.05 6.29
C LEU A 9 -18.96 1.91 4.98
N VAL A 10 -19.61 2.19 3.86
CA VAL A 10 -18.98 2.14 2.54
C VAL A 10 -18.47 3.52 2.16
N ILE A 11 -17.18 3.63 1.92
CA ILE A 11 -16.52 4.85 1.43
C ILE A 11 -16.26 4.72 -0.05
N VAL A 12 -16.88 5.55 -0.86
CA VAL A 12 -16.83 5.50 -2.32
C VAL A 12 -16.00 6.64 -2.85
N ASN A 13 -14.93 6.34 -3.59
CA ASN A 13 -14.17 7.34 -4.31
C ASN A 13 -14.59 7.39 -5.79
N PRO A 14 -15.47 8.32 -6.20
CA PRO A 14 -16.00 8.37 -7.55
C PRO A 14 -14.93 8.61 -8.62
N LYS A 15 -13.81 9.25 -8.24
CA LYS A 15 -12.70 9.57 -9.15
C LYS A 15 -11.70 8.42 -9.33
N ALA A 16 -11.87 7.31 -8.60
CA ALA A 16 -10.99 6.14 -8.77
C ALA A 16 -11.07 5.61 -10.20
N SER A 17 -9.91 5.10 -10.71
CA SER A 17 -9.76 4.62 -12.09
C SER A 17 -10.20 5.63 -13.15
N VAL A 18 -9.84 6.92 -12.94
CA VAL A 18 -10.21 8.02 -13.88
C VAL A 18 -11.73 8.15 -14.07
N GLY A 19 -12.51 7.98 -12.97
CA GLY A 19 -13.96 8.13 -12.96
C GLY A 19 -14.76 6.87 -13.31
N GLU A 20 -14.12 5.71 -13.49
CA GLU A 20 -14.83 4.43 -13.67
C GLU A 20 -15.66 4.06 -12.43
N CYS A 21 -15.16 4.38 -11.24
CA CYS A 21 -15.86 4.09 -10.00
C CYS A 21 -17.25 4.78 -9.93
N GLU A 22 -17.36 6.00 -10.40
CA GLU A 22 -18.65 6.72 -10.45
C GLU A 22 -19.67 5.97 -11.32
N LYS A 23 -19.24 5.45 -12.46
CA LYS A 23 -20.09 4.70 -13.39
C LYS A 23 -20.48 3.34 -12.83
N ASP A 24 -19.55 2.67 -12.16
CA ASP A 24 -19.74 1.31 -11.65
C ASP A 24 -20.42 1.26 -10.29
N TRP A 25 -20.44 2.36 -9.54
CA TRP A 25 -21.03 2.41 -8.21
C TRP A 25 -22.48 1.92 -8.13
N PRO A 26 -23.40 2.30 -9.05
CA PRO A 26 -24.76 1.76 -9.02
C PRO A 26 -24.82 0.23 -9.10
N ARG A 27 -23.97 -0.38 -9.91
CA ARG A 27 -23.85 -1.84 -10.04
C ARG A 27 -23.25 -2.46 -8.77
N ILE A 28 -22.17 -1.89 -8.26
CA ILE A 28 -21.53 -2.37 -7.01
C ILE A 28 -22.51 -2.32 -5.85
N LYS A 29 -23.23 -1.21 -5.70
CA LYS A 29 -24.25 -1.03 -4.67
C LYS A 29 -25.31 -2.14 -4.76
N GLN A 30 -25.82 -2.41 -5.98
CA GLN A 30 -26.84 -3.44 -6.18
C GLN A 30 -26.33 -4.84 -5.85
N VAL A 31 -25.07 -5.15 -6.21
CA VAL A 31 -24.43 -6.45 -5.90
C VAL A 31 -24.27 -6.63 -4.40
N LEU A 32 -23.83 -5.61 -3.66
CA LEU A 32 -23.74 -5.66 -2.20
C LEU A 32 -25.11 -5.90 -1.54
N ILE A 33 -26.15 -5.24 -2.03
CA ILE A 33 -27.55 -5.43 -1.57
C ILE A 33 -28.00 -6.85 -1.83
N ASN A 34 -27.78 -7.39 -3.03
CA ASN A 34 -28.21 -8.73 -3.43
C ASN A 34 -27.56 -9.83 -2.58
N GLU A 35 -26.29 -9.62 -2.17
CA GLU A 35 -25.57 -10.53 -1.26
C GLU A 35 -25.98 -10.32 0.23
N GLY A 36 -26.91 -9.37 0.50
CA GLY A 36 -27.41 -9.13 1.87
C GLY A 36 -26.36 -8.47 2.77
N VAL A 37 -25.49 -7.62 2.21
CA VAL A 37 -24.60 -6.75 2.99
C VAL A 37 -25.42 -5.56 3.48
N ASP A 38 -25.53 -5.36 4.80
CA ASP A 38 -26.21 -4.19 5.38
C ASP A 38 -25.21 -3.06 5.55
N PHE A 39 -25.45 -1.91 4.87
CA PHE A 39 -24.49 -0.81 4.85
C PHE A 39 -25.15 0.56 4.66
N ASP A 40 -24.46 1.58 5.16
CA ASP A 40 -24.62 2.97 4.77
C ASP A 40 -23.43 3.38 3.90
N PHE A 41 -23.56 4.41 3.06
CA PHE A 41 -22.46 4.83 2.19
C PHE A 41 -22.23 6.34 2.19
N LEU A 42 -20.99 6.73 1.95
CA LEU A 42 -20.55 8.11 1.78
C LEU A 42 -19.64 8.22 0.55
N ILE A 43 -19.79 9.32 -0.18
CA ILE A 43 -19.01 9.59 -1.40
C ILE A 43 -17.95 10.64 -1.07
N THR A 44 -16.69 10.39 -1.48
CA THR A 44 -15.64 11.37 -1.29
C THR A 44 -15.71 12.47 -2.35
N GLU A 45 -15.39 13.70 -1.95
CA GLU A 45 -15.44 14.89 -2.82
C GLU A 45 -14.04 15.34 -3.26
N ARG A 46 -13.02 15.08 -2.45
CA ARG A 46 -11.65 15.52 -2.63
C ARG A 46 -10.66 14.51 -2.07
N GLN A 47 -9.40 14.66 -2.42
CA GLN A 47 -8.30 13.92 -1.79
C GLN A 47 -8.27 14.21 -0.27
N GLY A 48 -8.02 13.17 0.52
CA GLY A 48 -8.01 13.21 1.98
C GLY A 48 -9.40 13.17 2.62
N HIS A 49 -10.51 13.26 1.85
CA HIS A 49 -11.85 13.28 2.42
C HIS A 49 -12.25 11.94 3.06
N ALA A 50 -11.76 10.80 2.54
CA ALA A 50 -12.02 9.50 3.15
C ALA A 50 -11.43 9.40 4.55
N ILE A 51 -10.30 10.04 4.85
CA ILE A 51 -9.71 10.10 6.20
C ILE A 51 -10.70 10.71 7.20
N GLU A 52 -11.26 11.87 6.83
CA GLU A 52 -12.20 12.60 7.67
C GLU A 52 -13.51 11.82 7.87
N LEU A 53 -14.07 11.31 6.76
CA LEU A 53 -15.33 10.55 6.77
C LEU A 53 -15.21 9.30 7.66
N VAL A 54 -14.14 8.53 7.52
CA VAL A 54 -13.93 7.31 8.32
C VAL A 54 -13.75 7.64 9.78
N ARG A 55 -12.80 8.54 10.10
CA ARG A 55 -12.53 8.95 11.47
C ARG A 55 -13.79 9.44 12.18
N ASP A 56 -14.51 10.37 11.56
CA ASP A 56 -15.69 11.00 12.16
C ASP A 56 -16.83 10.01 12.37
N ASN A 57 -17.06 9.07 11.45
CA ASN A 57 -18.13 8.10 11.59
C ASN A 57 -17.80 6.98 12.58
N ILE A 58 -16.52 6.60 12.72
CA ILE A 58 -16.10 5.70 13.82
C ILE A 58 -16.39 6.36 15.18
N ILE A 59 -16.00 7.63 15.34
CA ILE A 59 -16.15 8.36 16.61
C ILE A 59 -17.62 8.68 16.92
N LYS A 60 -18.35 9.25 15.95
CA LYS A 60 -19.68 9.83 16.17
C LYS A 60 -20.81 8.81 16.05
N LYS A 61 -20.65 7.81 15.17
CA LYS A 61 -21.72 6.84 14.84
C LYS A 61 -21.37 5.39 15.16
N GLY A 62 -20.20 5.12 15.76
CA GLY A 62 -19.83 3.80 16.26
C GLY A 62 -19.54 2.74 15.21
N TYR A 63 -19.28 3.11 13.92
CA TYR A 63 -18.93 2.11 12.91
C TYR A 63 -17.64 1.37 13.27
N ARG A 64 -17.66 0.05 13.05
CA ARG A 64 -16.51 -0.86 13.24
C ARG A 64 -16.18 -1.66 11.97
N ARG A 65 -17.02 -1.55 10.95
CA ARG A 65 -16.89 -2.25 9.68
C ARG A 65 -16.85 -1.24 8.55
N ILE A 66 -15.76 -1.22 7.79
CA ILE A 66 -15.53 -0.21 6.74
C ILE A 66 -15.28 -0.93 5.42
N ILE A 67 -15.98 -0.54 4.36
CA ILE A 67 -15.71 -0.98 2.98
C ILE A 67 -15.14 0.20 2.20
N SER A 68 -13.94 0.03 1.66
CA SER A 68 -13.33 0.96 0.72
C SER A 68 -13.72 0.58 -0.71
N VAL A 69 -14.30 1.51 -1.48
CA VAL A 69 -14.60 1.33 -2.91
C VAL A 69 -13.69 2.28 -3.70
N GLY A 70 -12.61 1.71 -4.25
CA GLY A 70 -11.57 2.47 -4.94
C GLY A 70 -10.28 1.68 -5.15
N GLY A 71 -9.19 2.36 -5.46
CA GLY A 71 -7.85 1.77 -5.60
C GLY A 71 -7.01 1.89 -4.31
N ASP A 72 -5.70 1.59 -4.44
CA ASP A 72 -4.74 1.58 -3.32
C ASP A 72 -4.73 2.91 -2.54
N GLY A 73 -4.78 4.06 -3.21
CA GLY A 73 -4.85 5.37 -2.56
C GLY A 73 -6.12 5.57 -1.73
N THR A 74 -7.27 5.02 -2.15
CA THR A 74 -8.51 5.07 -1.36
C THR A 74 -8.39 4.18 -0.13
N ASN A 75 -7.80 3.00 -0.27
CA ASN A 75 -7.49 2.11 0.85
C ASN A 75 -6.58 2.81 1.86
N ASN A 76 -5.54 3.51 1.38
CA ASN A 76 -4.62 4.27 2.21
C ASN A 76 -5.33 5.37 3.01
N GLU A 77 -6.20 6.16 2.38
CA GLU A 77 -6.97 7.18 3.08
C GLU A 77 -7.89 6.56 4.16
N VAL A 78 -8.56 5.44 3.86
CA VAL A 78 -9.41 4.72 4.83
C VAL A 78 -8.59 4.23 6.02
N ILE A 79 -7.42 3.62 5.79
CA ILE A 79 -6.49 3.20 6.85
C ILE A 79 -6.09 4.40 7.72
N ASN A 80 -5.72 5.53 7.11
CA ASN A 80 -5.36 6.73 7.88
C ASN A 80 -6.54 7.28 8.69
N GLY A 81 -7.77 7.20 8.19
CA GLY A 81 -8.98 7.52 8.96
C GLY A 81 -9.15 6.62 10.17
N ILE A 82 -8.91 5.31 10.02
CA ILE A 82 -8.97 4.31 11.08
C ILE A 82 -7.89 4.56 12.14
N PHE A 83 -6.64 4.81 11.72
CA PHE A 83 -5.51 4.93 12.64
C PHE A 83 -5.36 6.32 13.31
N THR A 84 -6.08 7.33 12.84
CA THR A 84 -6.05 8.69 13.42
C THR A 84 -7.23 9.01 14.33
N GLN A 85 -8.19 8.09 14.56
CA GLN A 85 -9.37 8.33 15.40
C GLN A 85 -9.08 8.23 16.91
N ASN A 86 -8.10 7.46 17.36
CA ASN A 86 -7.59 7.36 18.74
C ASN A 86 -8.63 7.06 19.84
N ILE A 87 -9.84 6.58 19.51
CA ILE A 87 -10.93 6.30 20.46
C ILE A 87 -11.15 4.80 20.62
N VAL A 88 -11.04 4.06 19.52
CA VAL A 88 -11.30 2.63 19.45
C VAL A 88 -10.03 1.90 19.06
N PRO A 89 -9.69 0.77 19.71
CA PRO A 89 -8.60 -0.09 19.25
C PRO A 89 -8.80 -0.48 17.80
N THR A 90 -7.79 -0.25 16.97
CA THR A 90 -7.88 -0.57 15.52
C THR A 90 -8.09 -2.05 15.25
N THR A 91 -7.69 -2.91 16.19
CA THR A 91 -7.93 -4.36 16.18
C THR A 91 -9.42 -4.76 16.32
N GLU A 92 -10.27 -3.83 16.75
CA GLU A 92 -11.74 -4.02 16.77
C GLU A 92 -12.39 -3.58 15.45
N ILE A 93 -11.62 -3.00 14.52
CA ILE A 93 -12.14 -2.52 13.24
C ILE A 93 -11.83 -3.54 12.15
N THR A 94 -12.84 -3.81 11.34
CA THR A 94 -12.73 -4.67 10.16
C THR A 94 -12.83 -3.84 8.90
N MET A 95 -11.88 -4.00 8.00
CA MET A 95 -11.88 -3.34 6.69
C MET A 95 -12.03 -4.37 5.57
N ALA A 96 -12.81 -4.02 4.55
CA ALA A 96 -12.91 -4.73 3.28
C ALA A 96 -12.62 -3.76 2.13
N THR A 97 -12.29 -4.28 0.95
CA THR A 97 -12.10 -3.47 -0.25
C THR A 97 -12.91 -4.00 -1.43
N VAL A 98 -13.48 -3.07 -2.21
CA VAL A 98 -13.95 -3.32 -3.58
C VAL A 98 -12.95 -2.63 -4.50
N PRO A 99 -12.05 -3.39 -5.13
CA PRO A 99 -10.92 -2.83 -5.85
C PRO A 99 -11.36 -2.23 -7.20
N ILE A 100 -11.21 -0.92 -7.33
CA ILE A 100 -11.42 -0.17 -8.57
C ILE A 100 -10.21 0.72 -8.80
N GLY A 101 -9.25 0.23 -9.56
CA GLY A 101 -8.01 0.96 -9.78
C GLY A 101 -7.14 0.28 -10.82
N THR A 102 -6.15 1.01 -11.31
CA THR A 102 -5.19 0.50 -12.30
C THR A 102 -4.13 -0.40 -11.66
N GLY A 103 -3.68 -0.10 -10.44
CA GLY A 103 -2.68 -0.87 -9.69
C GLY A 103 -3.32 -2.02 -8.94
N ASN A 104 -4.09 -1.69 -7.93
CA ASN A 104 -4.71 -2.63 -7.00
C ASN A 104 -3.69 -3.64 -6.47
N ASP A 105 -2.54 -3.14 -6.00
CA ASP A 105 -1.38 -3.97 -5.65
C ASP A 105 -1.61 -4.75 -4.36
N TRP A 106 -2.23 -4.13 -3.34
CA TRP A 106 -2.55 -4.81 -2.09
C TRP A 106 -3.41 -6.06 -2.32
N ARG A 107 -4.47 -5.96 -3.13
CA ARG A 107 -5.37 -7.09 -3.40
C ARG A 107 -4.65 -8.31 -4.00
N ARG A 108 -3.55 -8.08 -4.75
CA ARG A 108 -2.78 -9.17 -5.41
C ARG A 108 -2.12 -10.08 -4.38
N THR A 109 -1.71 -9.53 -3.24
CA THR A 109 -1.14 -10.33 -2.15
C THR A 109 -2.16 -11.34 -1.60
N PHE A 110 -3.44 -11.02 -1.62
CA PHE A 110 -4.51 -11.83 -1.06
C PHE A 110 -5.43 -12.50 -2.09
N ASP A 111 -5.11 -12.38 -3.37
CA ASP A 111 -5.94 -12.90 -4.47
C ASP A 111 -7.40 -12.45 -4.42
N ILE A 112 -7.63 -11.21 -3.94
CA ILE A 112 -8.99 -10.64 -3.92
C ILE A 112 -9.48 -10.47 -5.36
N PRO A 113 -10.67 -11.01 -5.70
CA PRO A 113 -11.19 -10.95 -7.05
C PRO A 113 -11.47 -9.52 -7.53
N LEU A 114 -11.59 -9.33 -8.85
CA LEU A 114 -12.00 -8.06 -9.45
C LEU A 114 -13.50 -8.04 -9.79
N GLU A 115 -14.11 -9.20 -9.91
CA GLU A 115 -15.55 -9.33 -10.22
C GLU A 115 -16.36 -8.98 -8.99
N TYR A 116 -17.21 -7.97 -9.10
CA TYR A 116 -17.98 -7.41 -7.98
C TYR A 116 -18.83 -8.44 -7.24
N ASP A 117 -19.42 -9.40 -7.95
CA ASP A 117 -20.20 -10.49 -7.34
C ASP A 117 -19.33 -11.37 -6.42
N LYS A 118 -18.11 -11.69 -6.85
CA LYS A 118 -17.17 -12.46 -6.05
C LYS A 118 -16.64 -11.67 -4.85
N VAL A 119 -16.40 -10.36 -5.04
CA VAL A 119 -15.99 -9.47 -3.95
C VAL A 119 -17.08 -9.37 -2.91
N ALA A 120 -18.34 -9.16 -3.32
CA ALA A 120 -19.47 -9.08 -2.39
C ALA A 120 -19.67 -10.37 -1.59
N LYS A 121 -19.50 -11.55 -2.22
CA LYS A 121 -19.49 -12.84 -1.56
C LYS A 121 -18.36 -12.96 -0.54
N THR A 122 -17.15 -12.50 -0.88
CA THR A 122 -16.01 -12.48 0.05
C THR A 122 -16.33 -11.59 1.26
N ILE A 123 -16.91 -10.40 1.04
CA ILE A 123 -17.31 -9.49 2.12
C ILE A 123 -18.40 -10.13 2.99
N LYS A 124 -19.38 -10.78 2.39
CA LYS A 124 -20.47 -11.47 3.11
C LYS A 124 -19.99 -12.66 3.90
N ALA A 125 -19.03 -13.44 3.38
CA ALA A 125 -18.41 -14.56 4.08
C ALA A 125 -17.66 -14.10 5.32
N GLY A 126 -17.04 -12.91 5.28
CA GLY A 126 -16.48 -12.25 6.45
C GLY A 126 -15.23 -12.92 7.03
N HIS A 127 -14.50 -13.72 6.26
CA HIS A 127 -13.20 -14.24 6.70
C HIS A 127 -12.22 -13.09 6.87
N THR A 128 -11.63 -12.98 8.07
CA THR A 128 -10.72 -11.92 8.40
C THR A 128 -9.29 -12.41 8.58
N PHE A 129 -8.35 -11.55 8.24
CA PHE A 129 -6.93 -11.71 8.41
C PHE A 129 -6.41 -10.56 9.25
N ALA A 130 -5.69 -10.85 10.35
CA ALA A 130 -5.07 -9.84 11.20
C ALA A 130 -3.81 -9.32 10.51
N HIS A 131 -3.89 -8.11 9.96
CA HIS A 131 -2.90 -7.51 9.06
C HIS A 131 -1.99 -6.54 9.80
N ASP A 132 -0.70 -6.58 9.49
CA ASP A 132 0.30 -5.62 9.97
C ASP A 132 0.15 -4.29 9.25
N ILE A 133 0.46 -3.19 9.92
CA ILE A 133 0.39 -1.83 9.34
C ILE A 133 1.72 -1.13 9.49
N GLY A 134 2.20 -0.56 8.39
CA GLY A 134 3.36 0.31 8.41
C GLY A 134 2.98 1.71 8.91
N LYS A 135 3.77 2.24 9.85
CA LYS A 135 3.71 3.63 10.29
C LYS A 135 4.97 4.35 9.83
N LEU A 136 4.80 5.37 9.03
CA LEU A 136 5.88 6.24 8.54
C LEU A 136 5.81 7.59 9.26
N THR A 137 6.92 8.00 9.86
CA THR A 137 7.16 9.39 10.27
C THR A 137 8.09 10.06 9.27
N TYR A 138 7.66 11.18 8.74
CA TYR A 138 8.45 12.04 7.82
C TYR A 138 8.33 13.49 8.28
N TYR A 139 9.14 14.39 7.72
CA TYR A 139 9.21 15.76 8.19
C TYR A 139 8.77 16.75 7.13
N ASN A 140 7.93 17.69 7.53
CA ASN A 140 7.51 18.82 6.72
C ASN A 140 7.92 20.11 7.43
N ASP A 141 8.84 20.88 6.84
CA ASP A 141 9.37 22.12 7.43
C ASP A 141 9.86 21.96 8.89
N GLY A 142 10.42 20.79 9.20
CA GLY A 142 10.90 20.42 10.54
C GLY A 142 9.87 19.76 11.44
N ASP A 143 8.58 19.84 11.12
CA ASP A 143 7.52 19.21 11.90
C ASP A 143 7.32 17.73 11.53
N PRO A 144 7.26 16.81 12.50
CA PRO A 144 6.97 15.41 12.24
C PRO A 144 5.52 15.23 11.80
N LYS A 145 5.34 14.47 10.73
CA LYS A 145 4.04 14.02 10.23
C LYS A 145 4.02 12.50 10.20
N VAL A 146 2.85 11.94 10.43
CA VAL A 146 2.66 10.49 10.44
C VAL A 146 1.73 10.08 9.31
N ARG A 147 2.10 9.00 8.62
CA ARG A 147 1.26 8.32 7.63
C ARG A 147 1.27 6.83 7.90
N TYR A 148 0.09 6.21 7.86
CA TYR A 148 -0.06 4.76 7.94
C TYR A 148 -0.23 4.19 6.55
N PHE A 149 0.31 3.00 6.30
CA PHE A 149 0.17 2.33 5.01
C PHE A 149 -0.05 0.82 5.18
N LEU A 150 -0.86 0.29 4.27
CA LEU A 150 -1.34 -1.10 4.26
C LEU A 150 -0.41 -2.03 3.48
N ASN A 151 0.23 -1.51 2.44
CA ASN A 151 0.95 -2.30 1.44
C ASN A 151 2.44 -1.96 1.40
N ALA A 152 2.79 -0.79 0.88
CA ALA A 152 4.18 -0.43 0.65
C ALA A 152 4.43 1.09 0.63
N ALA A 153 5.68 1.44 0.91
CA ALA A 153 6.27 2.74 0.69
C ALA A 153 7.48 2.61 -0.24
N GLY A 154 7.75 3.65 -1.02
CA GLY A 154 8.86 3.68 -1.94
C GLY A 154 9.62 5.02 -1.91
N THR A 155 10.91 4.98 -2.21
CA THR A 155 11.73 6.18 -2.31
C THR A 155 12.72 6.08 -3.46
N GLY A 156 13.26 7.21 -3.87
CA GLY A 156 14.15 7.27 -5.02
C GLY A 156 13.37 7.28 -6.34
N LEU A 157 13.66 6.32 -7.21
CA LEU A 157 12.97 6.18 -8.49
C LEU A 157 11.47 5.94 -8.30
N ASP A 158 11.06 5.19 -7.28
CA ASP A 158 9.66 4.85 -6.99
C ASP A 158 8.83 6.13 -6.77
N GLU A 159 9.33 7.05 -5.95
CA GLU A 159 8.68 8.34 -5.72
C GLU A 159 8.59 9.18 -7.01
N MET A 160 9.68 9.24 -7.80
CA MET A 160 9.69 9.98 -9.06
C MET A 160 8.68 9.44 -10.07
N VAL A 161 8.54 8.11 -10.16
CA VAL A 161 7.55 7.45 -11.03
C VAL A 161 6.13 7.72 -10.52
N CYS A 162 5.91 7.63 -9.22
CA CYS A 162 4.65 7.96 -8.57
C CYS A 162 4.24 9.41 -8.90
N HIS A 163 5.13 10.36 -8.68
CA HIS A 163 4.89 11.78 -9.00
C HIS A 163 4.53 11.99 -10.46
N SER A 164 5.32 11.41 -11.38
CA SER A 164 5.09 11.54 -12.83
C SER A 164 3.74 10.94 -13.26
N THR A 165 3.36 9.80 -12.70
CA THR A 165 2.10 9.13 -13.02
C THR A 165 0.88 9.86 -12.43
N ASN A 166 1.02 10.45 -11.25
CA ASN A 166 -0.02 11.28 -10.64
C ASN A 166 -0.32 12.53 -11.48
N LEU A 167 0.71 13.21 -11.98
CA LEU A 167 0.53 14.32 -12.92
C LEU A 167 -0.17 13.90 -14.22
N MET A 168 0.14 12.70 -14.74
CA MET A 168 -0.57 12.18 -15.92
C MET A 168 -2.05 11.90 -15.64
N LYS A 169 -2.38 11.30 -14.49
CA LYS A 169 -3.77 11.01 -14.08
C LYS A 169 -4.57 12.30 -13.92
N GLN A 170 -4.01 13.34 -13.30
CA GLN A 170 -4.64 14.66 -13.17
C GLN A 170 -4.99 15.27 -14.54
N ASN A 171 -4.18 15.00 -15.56
CA ASN A 171 -4.41 15.43 -16.94
C ASN A 171 -5.28 14.44 -17.77
N GLY A 172 -6.00 13.51 -17.12
CA GLY A 172 -6.86 12.53 -17.79
C GLY A 172 -6.12 11.45 -18.60
N LYS A 173 -4.82 11.28 -18.34
CA LYS A 173 -3.95 10.37 -19.12
C LYS A 173 -3.49 9.20 -18.24
N GLY A 174 -4.33 8.17 -18.07
CA GLY A 174 -3.99 6.93 -17.38
C GLY A 174 -3.61 5.77 -18.33
N GLY A 175 -3.26 4.61 -17.76
CA GLY A 175 -3.04 3.32 -18.46
C GLY A 175 -1.64 2.73 -18.33
N THR A 176 -1.56 1.39 -18.40
CA THR A 176 -0.33 0.61 -18.16
C THR A 176 0.83 0.99 -19.10
N VAL A 177 0.55 1.24 -20.39
CA VAL A 177 1.58 1.61 -21.36
C VAL A 177 2.21 2.97 -21.01
N ARG A 178 1.39 3.94 -20.59
CA ARG A 178 1.88 5.26 -20.18
C ARG A 178 2.68 5.18 -18.89
N TYR A 179 2.28 4.31 -17.96
CA TYR A 179 3.06 4.01 -16.77
C TYR A 179 4.46 3.48 -17.11
N LEU A 180 4.56 2.49 -18.01
CA LEU A 180 5.84 1.95 -18.45
C LEU A 180 6.73 3.01 -19.15
N LEU A 181 6.13 3.86 -20.00
CA LEU A 181 6.85 4.96 -20.63
C LEU A 181 7.35 6.00 -19.59
N SER A 182 6.55 6.27 -18.56
CA SER A 182 6.96 7.12 -17.45
C SER A 182 8.13 6.52 -16.69
N LEU A 183 8.05 5.24 -16.37
CA LEU A 183 9.11 4.50 -15.68
C LEU A 183 10.43 4.58 -16.45
N VAL A 184 10.43 4.31 -17.77
CA VAL A 184 11.64 4.42 -18.61
C VAL A 184 12.21 5.84 -18.60
N LYS A 185 11.35 6.87 -18.74
CA LYS A 185 11.81 8.28 -18.68
C LYS A 185 12.40 8.62 -17.32
N CYS A 186 11.80 8.15 -16.23
CA CYS A 186 12.30 8.39 -14.89
C CYS A 186 13.65 7.71 -14.66
N ILE A 187 13.84 6.45 -15.09
CA ILE A 187 15.13 5.75 -14.97
C ILE A 187 16.27 6.51 -15.64
N VAL A 188 16.03 7.09 -16.83
CA VAL A 188 17.05 7.87 -17.55
C VAL A 188 17.39 9.18 -16.86
N LYS A 189 16.40 9.81 -16.22
CA LYS A 189 16.55 11.14 -15.59
C LYS A 189 16.98 11.08 -14.14
N TYR A 190 16.70 9.97 -13.44
CA TYR A 190 16.94 9.86 -12.01
C TYR A 190 18.43 9.88 -11.69
N LYS A 191 18.82 10.74 -10.77
CA LYS A 191 20.16 10.77 -10.19
C LYS A 191 20.13 10.01 -8.89
N VAL A 192 21.00 8.99 -8.77
CA VAL A 192 21.12 8.19 -7.54
C VAL A 192 21.39 9.09 -6.33
N THR A 193 20.80 8.76 -5.22
CA THR A 193 20.95 9.48 -3.95
C THR A 193 21.67 8.57 -2.96
N HIS A 194 22.67 9.09 -2.27
CA HIS A 194 23.35 8.37 -1.20
C HIS A 194 22.47 8.37 0.05
N ILE A 195 22.33 7.20 0.67
CA ILE A 195 21.53 7.02 1.90
C ILE A 195 22.28 6.20 2.92
N GLN A 196 21.92 6.43 4.18
CA GLN A 196 22.18 5.52 5.28
C GLN A 196 20.86 4.84 5.66
N LEU A 197 20.85 3.50 5.66
CA LEU A 197 19.72 2.67 6.06
C LEU A 197 20.07 1.95 7.35
N THR A 198 19.32 2.23 8.40
CA THR A 198 19.39 1.56 9.69
C THR A 198 18.15 0.66 9.84
N VAL A 199 18.35 -0.59 10.23
CA VAL A 199 17.29 -1.57 10.50
C VAL A 199 17.49 -2.12 11.90
N ASP A 200 16.48 -2.00 12.76
CA ASP A 200 16.51 -2.45 14.16
C ASP A 200 17.78 -1.99 14.90
N ASP A 201 18.10 -0.69 14.75
CA ASP A 201 19.24 0.02 15.34
C ASP A 201 20.63 -0.34 14.75
N GLU A 202 20.70 -1.21 13.72
CA GLU A 202 21.94 -1.55 13.02
C GLU A 202 22.03 -0.83 11.66
N LEU A 203 23.19 -0.19 11.37
CA LEU A 203 23.47 0.38 10.04
C LEU A 203 23.78 -0.74 9.06
N VAL A 204 22.82 -1.08 8.19
CA VAL A 204 22.92 -2.22 7.27
C VAL A 204 23.31 -1.83 5.85
N PHE A 205 23.17 -0.52 5.49
CA PHE A 205 23.49 -0.05 4.15
C PHE A 205 23.92 1.43 4.19
N ASP A 206 25.03 1.74 3.50
CA ASP A 206 25.59 3.10 3.38
C ASP A 206 26.17 3.27 1.96
N ASP A 207 25.31 3.61 0.99
CA ASP A 207 25.68 3.76 -0.43
C ASP A 207 24.58 4.50 -1.21
N SER A 208 24.79 4.67 -2.52
CA SER A 208 23.84 5.30 -3.42
C SER A 208 22.78 4.31 -3.95
N ILE A 209 21.53 4.71 -3.90
CA ILE A 209 20.40 3.94 -4.39
C ILE A 209 19.79 4.51 -5.68
N LEU A 210 19.27 3.64 -6.51
CA LEU A 210 18.32 3.95 -7.57
C LEU A 210 16.90 3.96 -7.00
N SER A 211 16.53 2.94 -6.24
CA SER A 211 15.20 2.72 -5.69
C SER A 211 15.32 1.96 -4.37
N LEU A 212 14.40 2.22 -3.45
CA LEU A 212 14.23 1.46 -2.24
C LEU A 212 12.72 1.33 -1.98
N SER A 213 12.25 0.08 -1.85
CA SER A 213 10.88 -0.25 -1.51
C SER A 213 10.84 -0.91 -0.12
N ILE A 214 9.87 -0.52 0.70
CA ILE A 214 9.62 -1.05 2.05
C ILE A 214 8.14 -1.44 2.11
N GLY A 215 7.83 -2.65 2.54
CA GLY A 215 6.44 -3.07 2.68
C GLY A 215 6.28 -4.33 3.50
N ASN A 216 5.04 -4.63 3.79
CA ASN A 216 4.59 -5.87 4.41
C ASN A 216 3.75 -6.72 3.43
N CYS A 217 3.60 -6.27 2.18
CA CYS A 217 2.99 -7.01 1.09
C CYS A 217 3.92 -7.07 -0.11
N ARG A 218 3.63 -7.98 -1.06
CA ARG A 218 4.59 -8.36 -2.11
C ARG A 218 4.68 -7.40 -3.28
N PHE A 219 3.57 -6.74 -3.62
CA PHE A 219 3.43 -6.01 -4.88
C PHE A 219 3.45 -4.50 -4.66
N ASN A 220 4.11 -3.79 -5.57
CA ASN A 220 4.09 -2.33 -5.66
C ASN A 220 4.19 -1.90 -7.13
N GLY A 221 3.70 -0.71 -7.47
CA GLY A 221 3.87 -0.10 -8.78
C GLY A 221 3.13 -0.80 -9.93
N GLY A 222 1.95 -1.38 -9.68
CA GLY A 222 1.09 -1.96 -10.72
C GLY A 222 1.42 -3.42 -11.03
N GLY A 223 1.70 -4.21 -10.01
CA GLY A 223 1.92 -5.65 -10.08
C GLY A 223 3.38 -6.07 -10.14
N MET A 224 4.33 -5.15 -9.97
CA MET A 224 5.73 -5.51 -9.76
C MET A 224 5.88 -6.15 -8.38
N MET A 225 6.52 -7.32 -8.31
CA MET A 225 6.71 -8.05 -7.05
C MET A 225 8.00 -7.58 -6.38
N MET A 226 7.96 -6.37 -5.82
CA MET A 226 9.14 -5.69 -5.27
C MET A 226 9.63 -6.31 -3.96
N MET A 227 8.75 -6.90 -3.16
CA MET A 227 9.06 -7.58 -1.89
C MET A 227 8.54 -9.02 -1.93
N PRO A 228 9.13 -9.92 -2.74
CA PRO A 228 8.57 -11.26 -3.00
C PRO A 228 8.47 -12.16 -1.77
N MET A 229 9.23 -11.87 -0.71
CA MET A 229 9.24 -12.65 0.55
C MET A 229 8.34 -12.05 1.63
N ALA A 230 7.66 -10.92 1.37
CA ALA A 230 6.85 -10.24 2.35
C ALA A 230 5.66 -11.09 2.84
N ILE A 231 5.43 -11.04 4.15
CA ILE A 231 4.38 -11.75 4.88
C ILE A 231 3.61 -10.72 5.71
N PRO A 232 2.33 -10.50 5.42
CA PRO A 232 1.59 -9.36 5.98
C PRO A 232 1.15 -9.49 7.45
N ASP A 233 1.61 -10.51 8.19
CA ASP A 233 1.24 -10.75 9.61
C ASP A 233 2.41 -11.27 10.47
N ASP A 234 3.66 -11.16 10.00
CA ASP A 234 4.83 -11.66 10.74
C ASP A 234 5.54 -10.57 11.58
N GLY A 235 5.02 -9.34 11.54
CA GLY A 235 5.53 -8.22 12.31
C GLY A 235 6.80 -7.60 11.75
N LEU A 236 7.15 -7.86 10.48
CA LEU A 236 8.37 -7.37 9.85
C LEU A 236 8.06 -6.62 8.54
N PHE A 237 8.86 -5.61 8.26
CA PHE A 237 8.99 -5.07 6.91
C PHE A 237 9.95 -5.93 6.09
N ASP A 238 9.62 -6.11 4.82
CA ASP A 238 10.57 -6.50 3.78
C ASP A 238 11.07 -5.25 3.06
N ILE A 239 12.39 -5.17 2.87
CA ILE A 239 13.07 -4.03 2.28
C ILE A 239 13.83 -4.50 1.05
N THR A 240 13.60 -3.87 -0.08
CA THR A 240 14.36 -4.12 -1.31
C THR A 240 15.10 -2.86 -1.71
N VAL A 241 16.42 -2.91 -1.68
CA VAL A 241 17.31 -1.83 -2.11
C VAL A 241 17.87 -2.17 -3.47
N ILE A 242 17.71 -1.27 -4.42
CA ILE A 242 18.27 -1.36 -5.78
C ILE A 242 19.31 -0.27 -5.94
N ARG A 243 20.59 -0.67 -6.09
CA ARG A 243 21.67 0.23 -6.46
C ARG A 243 21.52 0.65 -7.93
N LYS A 244 22.39 1.54 -8.38
CA LYS A 244 22.40 1.99 -9.77
C LYS A 244 22.54 0.80 -10.74
N VAL A 245 21.54 0.61 -11.60
CA VAL A 245 21.56 -0.33 -12.71
C VAL A 245 21.49 0.39 -14.05
N SER A 246 22.08 -0.18 -15.10
CA SER A 246 21.91 0.36 -16.46
C SER A 246 20.48 0.11 -16.97
N ILE A 247 19.99 1.02 -17.84
CA ILE A 247 18.68 0.88 -18.49
C ILE A 247 18.55 -0.44 -19.25
N PHE A 248 19.62 -0.90 -19.89
CA PHE A 248 19.64 -2.18 -20.62
C PHE A 248 19.48 -3.37 -19.68
N LYS A 249 20.15 -3.35 -18.52
CA LYS A 249 20.03 -4.39 -17.51
C LYS A 249 18.64 -4.38 -16.88
N PHE A 250 18.07 -3.21 -16.62
CA PHE A 250 16.70 -3.08 -16.17
C PHE A 250 15.72 -3.66 -17.18
N ALA A 251 15.80 -3.25 -18.45
CA ALA A 251 14.91 -3.74 -19.53
C ALA A 251 14.99 -5.25 -19.70
N ALA A 252 16.19 -5.84 -19.64
CA ALA A 252 16.39 -7.29 -19.72
C ALA A 252 15.78 -8.06 -18.54
N ASN A 253 15.51 -7.39 -17.41
CA ASN A 253 15.01 -8.01 -16.20
C ASN A 253 13.56 -7.62 -15.84
N VAL A 254 12.84 -6.91 -16.71
CA VAL A 254 11.45 -6.49 -16.44
C VAL A 254 10.58 -7.67 -16.05
N LYS A 255 10.63 -8.79 -16.77
CA LYS A 255 9.89 -10.01 -16.43
C LYS A 255 10.22 -10.51 -15.02
N ASN A 256 11.51 -10.49 -14.65
CA ASN A 256 11.97 -10.93 -13.33
C ASN A 256 11.50 -10.00 -12.19
N ILE A 257 11.19 -8.75 -12.49
CA ILE A 257 10.59 -7.81 -11.52
C ILE A 257 9.13 -8.18 -11.24
N TYR A 258 8.39 -8.60 -12.27
CA TYR A 258 7.00 -9.03 -12.10
C TYR A 258 6.84 -10.40 -11.42
N ASP A 259 7.80 -11.31 -11.58
CA ASP A 259 7.79 -12.63 -10.91
C ASP A 259 8.62 -12.67 -9.61
N GLY A 260 9.24 -11.57 -9.22
CA GLY A 260 10.03 -11.44 -7.99
C GLY A 260 11.42 -12.09 -8.03
N SER A 261 11.78 -12.77 -9.13
CA SER A 261 13.08 -13.47 -9.21
C SER A 261 14.29 -12.53 -9.35
N PHE A 262 14.06 -11.26 -9.62
CA PHE A 262 15.11 -10.24 -9.76
C PHE A 262 15.98 -10.11 -8.51
N ILE A 263 15.45 -10.33 -7.30
CA ILE A 263 16.21 -10.27 -6.05
C ILE A 263 17.38 -11.27 -6.00
N LYS A 264 17.27 -12.39 -6.74
CA LYS A 264 18.33 -13.41 -6.85
C LYS A 264 19.20 -13.24 -8.10
N LYS A 265 18.71 -12.54 -9.14
CA LYS A 265 19.37 -12.46 -10.46
C LYS A 265 20.17 -11.18 -10.66
N ILE A 266 19.83 -10.11 -9.93
CA ILE A 266 20.46 -8.80 -10.10
C ILE A 266 21.37 -8.55 -8.89
N LYS A 267 22.68 -8.54 -9.10
CA LYS A 267 23.68 -8.36 -8.01
C LYS A 267 23.61 -7.00 -7.31
N GLU A 268 23.02 -6.01 -7.97
CA GLU A 268 22.82 -4.65 -7.41
C GLU A 268 21.59 -4.57 -6.49
N VAL A 269 20.85 -5.67 -6.33
CA VAL A 269 19.71 -5.78 -5.42
C VAL A 269 20.17 -6.38 -4.10
N GLN A 270 19.75 -5.76 -3.01
CA GLN A 270 19.92 -6.28 -1.65
C GLN A 270 18.58 -6.25 -0.94
N THR A 271 18.36 -7.21 -0.06
CA THR A 271 17.11 -7.29 0.72
C THR A 271 17.44 -7.33 2.20
N PHE A 272 16.62 -6.69 3.01
CA PHE A 272 16.72 -6.68 4.47
C PHE A 272 15.32 -6.89 5.06
N ARG A 273 15.26 -7.22 6.35
CA ARG A 273 13.99 -7.35 7.08
C ARG A 273 14.17 -6.77 8.49
N GLY A 274 13.14 -6.12 9.01
CA GLY A 274 13.15 -5.58 10.36
C GLY A 274 11.86 -4.89 10.75
N LYS A 275 11.79 -4.46 12.00
CA LYS A 275 10.58 -3.82 12.59
C LYS A 275 10.66 -2.30 12.58
N LYS A 276 11.86 -1.77 12.79
CA LYS A 276 12.15 -0.34 12.81
C LYS A 276 13.17 -0.02 11.75
N ILE A 277 12.85 0.96 10.92
CA ILE A 277 13.73 1.33 9.82
C ILE A 277 13.91 2.84 9.85
N ARG A 278 15.17 3.29 9.75
CA ARG A 278 15.51 4.68 9.58
C ARG A 278 16.28 4.89 8.29
N ILE A 279 15.87 5.89 7.50
CA ILE A 279 16.55 6.29 6.26
C ILE A 279 16.93 7.75 6.37
N VAL A 280 18.21 8.02 6.16
CA VAL A 280 18.76 9.38 6.08
C VAL A 280 19.43 9.57 4.72
N SER A 281 19.11 10.64 4.02
CA SER A 281 19.76 10.97 2.74
C SER A 281 20.97 11.85 2.94
N ILE A 282 21.95 11.72 2.04
CA ILE A 282 23.16 12.55 1.97
C ILE A 282 23.23 13.19 0.56
N PRO A 283 23.09 14.53 0.43
CA PRO A 283 22.88 15.50 1.52
C PRO A 283 21.51 15.35 2.19
N PRO A 284 21.34 15.92 3.40
CA PRO A 284 20.05 15.89 4.09
C PRO A 284 18.90 16.42 3.25
N HIS A 285 17.70 15.86 3.42
CA HIS A 285 16.47 16.28 2.75
C HIS A 285 16.48 16.14 1.21
N SER A 286 17.43 15.39 0.64
CA SER A 286 17.54 15.19 -0.81
C SER A 286 16.68 14.03 -1.34
N LEU A 287 16.01 13.28 -0.47
CA LEU A 287 15.22 12.12 -0.81
C LEU A 287 13.77 12.33 -0.37
N LYS A 288 12.82 11.99 -1.24
CA LYS A 288 11.38 11.99 -0.98
C LYS A 288 10.85 10.57 -0.89
N VAL A 289 9.70 10.41 -0.25
CA VAL A 289 9.01 9.13 -0.10
C VAL A 289 7.60 9.20 -0.67
N GLU A 290 7.12 8.07 -1.19
CA GLU A 290 5.72 7.86 -1.52
C GLU A 290 5.15 6.72 -0.67
N THR A 291 3.84 6.71 -0.42
CA THR A 291 3.11 5.57 0.11
C THR A 291 1.85 5.36 -0.71
N GLU A 292 1.71 4.15 -1.29
CA GLU A 292 0.48 3.72 -1.99
C GLU A 292 -0.02 4.73 -3.03
N GLY A 293 0.93 5.39 -3.71
CA GLY A 293 0.64 6.35 -4.77
C GLY A 293 0.53 7.80 -4.31
N GLU A 294 0.74 8.11 -3.03
CA GLU A 294 0.80 9.47 -2.51
C GLU A 294 2.24 9.93 -2.27
N ASN A 295 2.63 11.04 -2.90
CA ASN A 295 3.91 11.66 -2.67
C ASN A 295 3.92 12.42 -1.35
N LEU A 296 4.91 12.16 -0.52
CA LEU A 296 5.15 12.80 0.76
C LEU A 296 6.46 13.59 0.73
N ASN A 297 6.82 14.20 1.88
CA ASN A 297 7.98 15.08 1.97
C ASN A 297 9.31 14.34 2.21
N ASN A 298 10.33 15.12 2.61
CA ASN A 298 11.72 14.73 2.56
C ASN A 298 12.18 13.90 3.77
N SER A 299 13.29 13.17 3.56
CA SER A 299 14.04 12.48 4.63
C SER A 299 14.48 13.44 5.76
N PRO A 300 14.71 12.94 7.01
CA PRO A 300 14.74 11.52 7.37
C PRO A 300 13.37 10.86 7.40
N PHE A 301 13.35 9.53 7.25
CA PHE A 301 12.16 8.71 7.37
C PHE A 301 12.35 7.69 8.48
N ASP A 302 11.37 7.58 9.37
CA ASP A 302 11.31 6.56 10.40
C ASP A 302 10.09 5.68 10.17
N PHE A 303 10.31 4.37 9.99
CA PHE A 303 9.25 3.39 9.81
C PHE A 303 9.17 2.50 11.04
N GLU A 304 7.96 2.21 11.47
CA GLU A 304 7.64 1.32 12.57
C GLU A 304 6.56 0.33 12.14
N MET A 305 6.78 -0.96 12.37
CA MET A 305 5.79 -1.99 12.13
C MET A 305 4.82 -2.08 13.30
N LEU A 306 3.52 -2.00 13.01
CA LEU A 306 2.43 -2.23 13.95
C LEU A 306 1.85 -3.63 13.65
N PRO A 307 2.23 -4.67 14.42
CA PRO A 307 1.83 -6.02 14.10
C PRO A 307 0.35 -6.27 14.38
N LYS A 308 -0.31 -6.98 13.46
CA LYS A 308 -1.72 -7.43 13.58
C LYS A 308 -2.67 -6.32 14.01
N ALA A 309 -2.47 -5.13 13.43
CA ALA A 309 -3.08 -3.90 13.92
C ALA A 309 -4.51 -3.66 13.40
N ILE A 310 -4.97 -4.42 12.40
CA ILE A 310 -6.31 -4.30 11.82
C ILE A 310 -6.80 -5.66 11.29
N ASN A 311 -8.12 -5.86 11.24
CA ASN A 311 -8.72 -7.01 10.59
C ASN A 311 -9.10 -6.68 9.15
N MET A 312 -8.54 -7.41 8.17
CA MET A 312 -8.85 -7.25 6.75
C MET A 312 -9.70 -8.41 6.26
N VAL A 313 -10.80 -8.12 5.56
CA VAL A 313 -11.59 -9.18 4.90
C VAL A 313 -10.85 -9.67 3.67
N VAL A 314 -10.59 -10.97 3.64
CA VAL A 314 -9.87 -11.65 2.55
C VAL A 314 -10.59 -12.94 2.16
N PRO A 315 -10.35 -13.49 0.95
CA PRO A 315 -10.82 -14.84 0.61
C PRO A 315 -10.26 -15.88 1.58
N GLU A 316 -11.04 -16.88 1.95
CA GLU A 316 -10.65 -17.95 2.88
C GLU A 316 -9.32 -18.63 2.46
N LYS A 317 -9.11 -18.80 1.16
CA LYS A 317 -7.90 -19.43 0.62
C LYS A 317 -6.65 -18.52 0.69
N ALA A 318 -6.81 -17.24 0.97
CA ALA A 318 -5.70 -16.28 0.97
C ALA A 318 -4.68 -16.59 2.06
N THR A 319 -5.10 -17.13 3.20
CA THR A 319 -4.22 -17.48 4.33
C THR A 319 -3.23 -18.60 4.03
N GLY A 320 -3.39 -19.34 2.93
CA GLY A 320 -2.47 -20.39 2.46
C GLY A 320 -1.50 -19.98 1.36
N LEU A 321 -1.51 -18.70 0.96
CA LEU A 321 -0.68 -18.20 -0.16
C LEU A 321 0.80 -18.01 0.18
N TRP A 322 1.21 -18.20 1.45
CA TRP A 322 2.59 -18.05 1.91
C TRP A 322 3.16 -19.40 2.40
N PRO A 323 3.50 -20.34 1.52
CA PRO A 323 3.99 -21.67 1.90
C PRO A 323 5.31 -21.63 2.69
N TRP A 324 6.08 -20.54 2.57
CA TRP A 324 7.30 -20.31 3.37
C TRP A 324 7.04 -19.79 4.79
N ALA A 325 5.81 -19.33 5.12
CA ALA A 325 5.44 -18.88 6.46
C ALA A 325 5.10 -20.03 7.41
N SER A 326 4.73 -21.19 6.89
CA SER A 326 4.56 -22.41 7.69
C SER A 326 5.94 -22.96 8.03
N GLY A 327 6.52 -22.48 9.14
CA GLY A 327 7.84 -22.81 9.67
C GLY A 327 8.19 -24.30 9.62
N SER A 328 8.60 -24.79 8.48
CA SER A 328 9.50 -25.90 8.38
C SER A 328 10.93 -25.34 8.47
N SER A 329 11.38 -25.13 9.69
CA SER A 329 12.80 -25.16 10.04
C SER A 329 13.37 -26.49 9.53
N ASN A 330 13.83 -26.48 8.32
CA ASN A 330 14.85 -27.41 7.84
C ASN A 330 16.06 -26.56 7.46
N GLU A 331 16.81 -26.22 8.49
CA GLU A 331 18.24 -25.99 8.38
C GLU A 331 18.85 -27.22 7.67
N LYS A 332 19.40 -27.01 6.50
CA LYS A 332 20.61 -27.69 6.03
C LYS A 332 21.36 -26.79 5.07
#